data_692df57ff735a88c3f0e12ea2b3c6ed1
#
_entry.id   692df57ff735a88c3f0e12ea2b3c6ed1
#
_cell.length_a   1.000
_cell.length_b   1.000
_cell.length_c   1.000
_cell.angle_alpha   90.00
_cell.angle_beta   90.00
_cell.angle_gamma   90.00
#
_symmetry.space_group_name_H-M   'P 1'
#
loop_
_entity.id
_entity.type
_entity.pdbx_description
1 polymer ?
#
loop_
_entity_poly.entity_id
_entity_poly.type
_entity_poly.pdbx_seq_one_letter_code
_entity_poly.pdbx_strand_id
1 'polypeptide(L)'
;MARLRELIKEGDKEKLWKRCCGFIDLTLDEFMEIQKRLLIEQISLYKNSKIGQKIMRGASPATIEEFRRIVPLTTYEDYCPELLEKQEDTLPAKVVRWTHTSGKSGTYRYKWMPITEGVWEEMANQMYAASIFAICHKRGEIPALPSKFLYATAIAPYTTGVIAYQLEEEFGYKFFPPLDESGNLTFLDRLEKGIQMALSEGIDGIYGFTNILVAIGERIKNGGGNVKVSFFLRNPGGLMRVTKALIKSRLAGRPLLPKDLWKLKGMVCGGADSVIFRHRIKDMWGVQPLDIYASTEALIVAMQTWDYEGMTFNPSMNFLEFIPESEYYKWKEKDAYEMKTVLLDQVEVGGIYELVITTLHGGPLARYRTGDMIKIESLRNEKLDIDIPQMTFHRRADDVIFLGNLFRLTETVIWRAIENADIGYVDWVANKEVYEGNPILRVYMELK
;
A
#
# COMPACT_ATOMS: atom_id res chain seq x y z
N MET A 1 17.19 -8.90 -19.14
CA MET A 1 15.95 -9.75 -19.09
C MET A 1 14.90 -9.16 -20.00
N ALA A 2 14.00 -9.96 -20.61
CA ALA A 2 12.86 -9.42 -21.36
C ALA A 2 11.99 -8.56 -20.44
N ARG A 3 11.43 -7.45 -20.93
CA ARG A 3 10.53 -6.61 -20.15
C ARG A 3 9.25 -7.38 -19.82
N LEU A 4 8.61 -7.10 -18.67
CA LEU A 4 7.37 -7.77 -18.26
C LEU A 4 6.29 -7.71 -19.36
N ARG A 5 6.14 -6.55 -20.00
CA ARG A 5 5.21 -6.35 -21.14
C ARG A 5 5.44 -7.32 -22.30
N GLU A 6 6.69 -7.70 -22.57
CA GLU A 6 7.01 -8.68 -23.61
C GLU A 6 6.55 -10.07 -23.22
N LEU A 7 6.81 -10.49 -21.97
CA LEU A 7 6.33 -11.77 -21.45
C LEU A 7 4.79 -11.87 -21.43
N ILE A 8 4.11 -10.76 -21.11
CA ILE A 8 2.63 -10.71 -21.15
C ILE A 8 2.14 -10.93 -22.59
N LYS A 9 2.80 -10.33 -23.60
CA LYS A 9 2.44 -10.51 -24.99
C LYS A 9 2.73 -11.91 -25.51
N GLU A 10 3.82 -12.52 -25.05
CA GLU A 10 4.15 -13.92 -25.37
C GLU A 10 3.14 -14.91 -24.78
N GLY A 11 2.49 -14.52 -23.67
CA GLY A 11 1.47 -15.36 -23.00
C GLY A 11 2.04 -16.58 -22.28
N ASP A 12 3.36 -16.59 -22.00
CA ASP A 12 4.02 -17.67 -21.27
C ASP A 12 3.68 -17.58 -19.77
N LYS A 13 2.64 -18.30 -19.38
CA LYS A 13 2.10 -18.28 -18.02
C LYS A 13 3.09 -18.77 -16.97
N GLU A 14 3.91 -19.75 -17.29
CA GLU A 14 4.90 -20.30 -16.35
C GLU A 14 5.99 -19.28 -16.04
N LYS A 15 6.54 -18.64 -17.07
CA LYS A 15 7.54 -17.57 -16.89
C LYS A 15 6.94 -16.35 -16.15
N LEU A 16 5.70 -15.97 -16.48
CA LEU A 16 4.99 -14.88 -15.80
C LEU A 16 4.79 -15.19 -14.32
N TRP A 17 4.33 -16.40 -14.00
CA TRP A 17 4.17 -16.83 -12.61
C TRP A 17 5.51 -16.79 -11.87
N LYS A 18 6.51 -17.44 -12.41
CA LYS A 18 7.86 -17.50 -11.80
C LYS A 18 8.44 -16.11 -11.55
N ARG A 19 8.26 -15.19 -12.50
CA ARG A 19 8.81 -13.83 -12.39
C ARG A 19 8.06 -12.97 -11.37
N CYS A 20 6.73 -13.00 -11.38
CA CYS A 20 5.91 -12.08 -10.60
C CYS A 20 5.44 -12.69 -9.27
N CYS A 21 5.02 -13.94 -9.29
CA CYS A 21 4.41 -14.63 -8.16
C CYS A 21 5.36 -15.63 -7.47
N GLY A 22 6.47 -15.98 -8.09
CA GLY A 22 7.38 -17.05 -7.64
C GLY A 22 8.02 -16.80 -6.28
N PHE A 23 7.93 -15.59 -5.73
CA PHE A 23 8.42 -15.31 -4.38
C PHE A 23 7.67 -16.09 -3.30
N ILE A 24 6.41 -16.51 -3.55
CA ILE A 24 5.67 -17.37 -2.60
C ILE A 24 6.10 -18.84 -2.64
N ASP A 25 6.94 -19.20 -3.61
CA ASP A 25 7.47 -20.57 -3.79
C ASP A 25 8.86 -20.73 -3.14
N LEU A 26 9.42 -19.65 -2.57
CA LEU A 26 10.73 -19.63 -1.91
C LEU A 26 10.63 -20.22 -0.50
N THR A 27 11.68 -20.92 -0.11
CA THR A 27 11.98 -21.14 1.31
C THR A 27 12.46 -19.84 1.96
N LEU A 28 12.41 -19.76 3.30
CA LEU A 28 12.95 -18.60 4.02
C LEU A 28 14.43 -18.38 3.74
N ASP A 29 15.22 -19.46 3.65
CA ASP A 29 16.65 -19.37 3.34
C ASP A 29 16.90 -18.78 1.93
N GLU A 30 16.14 -19.23 0.93
CA GLU A 30 16.22 -18.67 -0.43
C GLU A 30 15.81 -17.19 -0.46
N PHE A 31 14.79 -16.82 0.31
CA PHE A 31 14.38 -15.43 0.49
C PHE A 31 15.54 -14.60 1.05
N MET A 32 16.20 -15.06 2.12
CA MET A 32 17.32 -14.37 2.75
C MET A 32 18.54 -14.26 1.82
N GLU A 33 18.84 -15.27 1.02
CA GLU A 33 19.91 -15.20 0.03
C GLU A 33 19.62 -14.19 -1.09
N ILE A 34 18.37 -14.05 -1.52
CA ILE A 34 17.97 -12.99 -2.46
C ILE A 34 18.18 -11.62 -1.83
N GLN A 35 17.72 -11.43 -0.59
CA GLN A 35 17.89 -10.19 0.17
C GLN A 35 19.37 -9.80 0.29
N LYS A 36 20.22 -10.75 0.63
CA LYS A 36 21.67 -10.57 0.76
C LYS A 36 22.30 -10.15 -0.58
N ARG A 37 22.03 -10.88 -1.64
CA ARG A 37 22.56 -10.57 -2.96
C ARG A 37 22.17 -9.18 -3.42
N LEU A 38 20.88 -8.83 -3.33
CA LEU A 38 20.38 -7.54 -3.78
C LEU A 38 20.91 -6.38 -2.92
N LEU A 39 21.11 -6.58 -1.61
CA LEU A 39 21.74 -5.57 -0.76
C LEU A 39 23.19 -5.31 -1.18
N ILE A 40 23.98 -6.34 -1.48
CA ILE A 40 25.36 -6.16 -1.93
C ILE A 40 25.42 -5.42 -3.27
N GLU A 41 24.50 -5.73 -4.20
CA GLU A 41 24.36 -4.99 -5.45
C GLU A 41 24.02 -3.50 -5.16
N GLN A 42 23.09 -3.23 -4.25
CA GLN A 42 22.69 -1.88 -3.86
C GLN A 42 23.84 -1.10 -3.18
N ILE A 43 24.61 -1.73 -2.30
CA ILE A 43 25.80 -1.12 -1.67
C ILE A 43 26.78 -0.67 -2.76
N SER A 44 26.95 -1.43 -3.82
CA SER A 44 27.81 -1.06 -4.95
C SER A 44 27.31 0.21 -5.67
N LEU A 45 26.00 0.40 -5.79
CA LEU A 45 25.39 1.61 -6.32
C LEU A 45 25.58 2.81 -5.36
N TYR A 46 25.42 2.60 -4.06
CA TYR A 46 25.67 3.65 -3.05
C TYR A 46 27.12 4.15 -3.06
N LYS A 47 28.10 3.28 -3.23
CA LYS A 47 29.52 3.68 -3.32
C LYS A 47 29.79 4.69 -4.43
N ASN A 48 29.01 4.64 -5.50
CA ASN A 48 29.16 5.48 -6.68
C ASN A 48 28.22 6.69 -6.71
N SER A 49 27.48 6.95 -5.63
CA SER A 49 26.54 8.07 -5.53
C SER A 49 26.87 9.00 -4.35
N LYS A 50 26.65 10.30 -4.51
CA LYS A 50 26.91 11.28 -3.46
C LYS A 50 26.06 11.00 -2.21
N ILE A 51 24.75 10.73 -2.40
CA ILE A 51 23.82 10.44 -1.29
C ILE A 51 24.20 9.12 -0.58
N GLY A 52 24.60 8.09 -1.34
CA GLY A 52 25.06 6.83 -0.76
C GLY A 52 26.35 7.00 0.05
N GLN A 53 27.33 7.74 -0.46
CA GLN A 53 28.57 8.04 0.26
C GLN A 53 28.27 8.86 1.55
N LYS A 54 27.35 9.83 1.49
CA LYS A 54 26.89 10.60 2.66
C LYS A 54 26.32 9.66 3.73
N ILE A 55 25.36 8.81 3.38
CA ILE A 55 24.68 7.92 4.34
C ILE A 55 25.61 6.83 4.87
N MET A 56 26.46 6.26 4.03
CA MET A 56 27.46 5.26 4.44
C MET A 56 28.70 5.88 5.12
N ARG A 57 28.75 7.21 5.28
CA ARG A 57 29.86 7.93 5.88
C ARG A 57 31.21 7.61 5.24
N GLY A 58 31.22 7.42 3.92
CA GLY A 58 32.39 7.05 3.14
C GLY A 58 32.86 5.60 3.29
N ALA A 59 32.14 4.78 4.08
CA ALA A 59 32.47 3.35 4.23
C ALA A 59 32.05 2.52 3.03
N SER A 60 32.57 1.30 2.97
CA SER A 60 32.31 0.35 1.88
C SER A 60 32.06 -1.04 2.45
N PRO A 61 30.93 -1.25 3.15
CA PRO A 61 30.60 -2.55 3.75
C PRO A 61 30.56 -3.64 2.67
N ALA A 62 31.06 -4.83 2.99
CA ALA A 62 31.09 -5.99 2.11
C ALA A 62 30.08 -7.07 2.51
N THR A 63 29.55 -7.00 3.73
CA THR A 63 28.57 -7.97 4.25
C THR A 63 27.35 -7.26 4.85
N ILE A 64 26.26 -8.00 5.08
CA ILE A 64 25.04 -7.49 5.74
C ILE A 64 25.40 -6.99 7.15
N GLU A 65 26.19 -7.74 7.89
CA GLU A 65 26.59 -7.44 9.27
C GLU A 65 27.39 -6.14 9.34
N GLU A 66 28.34 -5.96 8.40
CA GLU A 66 29.09 -4.72 8.29
C GLU A 66 28.19 -3.54 7.91
N PHE A 67 27.29 -3.72 6.96
CA PHE A 67 26.32 -2.70 6.55
C PHE A 67 25.46 -2.26 7.74
N ARG A 68 24.86 -3.19 8.46
CA ARG A 68 24.03 -2.91 9.64
C ARG A 68 24.79 -2.27 10.79
N ARG A 69 26.08 -2.56 10.95
CA ARG A 69 26.94 -1.98 11.98
C ARG A 69 27.40 -0.56 11.64
N ILE A 70 27.69 -0.30 10.36
CA ILE A 70 28.31 0.96 9.92
C ILE A 70 27.27 1.99 9.56
N VAL A 71 26.23 1.60 8.82
CA VAL A 71 25.19 2.51 8.36
C VAL A 71 24.17 2.74 9.48
N PRO A 72 23.92 3.97 9.90
CA PRO A 72 22.93 4.24 10.95
C PRO A 72 21.51 3.98 10.47
N LEU A 73 20.58 3.85 11.41
CA LEU A 73 19.16 3.98 11.11
C LEU A 73 18.89 5.42 10.67
N THR A 74 18.14 5.60 9.59
CA THR A 74 17.91 6.90 8.97
C THR A 74 16.43 7.29 8.96
N THR A 75 16.20 8.58 8.83
CA THR A 75 14.91 9.23 8.62
C THR A 75 14.95 10.06 7.33
N TYR A 76 13.84 10.66 6.93
CA TYR A 76 13.82 11.46 5.68
C TYR A 76 14.76 12.68 5.74
N GLU A 77 15.01 13.21 6.94
CA GLU A 77 15.90 14.37 7.17
C GLU A 77 17.33 14.09 6.72
N ASP A 78 17.80 12.85 6.87
CA ASP A 78 19.15 12.43 6.45
C ASP A 78 19.38 12.54 4.94
N TYR A 79 18.29 12.55 4.16
CA TYR A 79 18.28 12.65 2.70
C TYR A 79 17.96 14.05 2.18
N CYS A 80 17.87 15.03 3.06
CA CYS A 80 17.67 16.42 2.69
C CYS A 80 19.02 17.16 2.63
N PRO A 81 19.18 18.11 1.70
CA PRO A 81 18.15 18.60 0.75
C PRO A 81 17.95 17.75 -0.51
N GLU A 82 18.76 16.72 -0.76
CA GLU A 82 18.89 16.02 -2.03
C GLU A 82 17.54 15.52 -2.57
N LEU A 83 16.73 14.84 -1.74
CA LEU A 83 15.42 14.35 -2.17
C LEU A 83 14.37 15.45 -2.23
N LEU A 84 14.44 16.40 -1.30
CA LEU A 84 13.48 17.51 -1.23
C LEU A 84 13.56 18.39 -2.48
N GLU A 85 14.79 18.65 -2.95
CA GLU A 85 15.09 19.47 -4.13
C GLU A 85 15.22 18.66 -5.41
N LYS A 86 15.05 17.33 -5.35
CA LYS A 86 15.13 16.40 -6.48
C LYS A 86 16.47 16.46 -7.23
N GLN A 87 17.57 16.46 -6.47
CA GLN A 87 18.93 16.52 -7.00
C GLN A 87 19.35 15.17 -7.59
N GLU A 88 18.99 14.90 -8.86
CA GLU A 88 19.17 13.59 -9.52
C GLU A 88 20.64 13.19 -9.67
N ASP A 89 21.57 14.15 -9.78
CA ASP A 89 23.01 13.89 -9.88
C ASP A 89 23.64 13.32 -8.60
N THR A 90 22.89 13.31 -7.51
CA THR A 90 23.32 12.75 -6.22
C THR A 90 22.90 11.30 -6.02
N LEU A 91 21.96 10.80 -6.83
CA LEU A 91 21.26 9.54 -6.63
C LEU A 91 22.03 8.31 -7.16
N PRO A 92 21.75 7.11 -6.63
CA PRO A 92 22.46 5.88 -7.02
C PRO A 92 22.16 5.41 -8.45
N ALA A 93 21.02 5.81 -9.04
CA ALA A 93 20.63 5.45 -10.39
C ALA A 93 19.76 6.52 -11.03
N LYS A 94 19.62 6.45 -12.35
CA LYS A 94 18.81 7.38 -13.15
C LYS A 94 17.33 7.28 -12.76
N VAL A 95 16.71 8.44 -12.54
CA VAL A 95 15.28 8.58 -12.19
C VAL A 95 14.43 8.56 -13.47
N VAL A 96 13.38 7.78 -13.45
CA VAL A 96 12.35 7.77 -14.54
C VAL A 96 11.10 8.54 -14.13
N ARG A 97 10.77 8.58 -12.84
CA ARG A 97 9.63 9.31 -12.28
C ARG A 97 9.94 9.80 -10.87
N TRP A 98 9.26 10.87 -10.47
CA TRP A 98 9.21 11.31 -9.08
C TRP A 98 7.81 11.10 -8.52
N THR A 99 7.76 10.67 -7.27
CA THR A 99 6.52 10.53 -6.51
C THR A 99 6.65 11.20 -5.15
N HIS A 100 5.52 11.45 -4.46
CA HIS A 100 5.54 12.03 -3.12
C HIS A 100 4.43 11.48 -2.21
N THR A 101 4.62 11.67 -0.91
CA THR A 101 3.63 11.35 0.13
C THR A 101 2.43 12.28 0.11
N SER A 102 1.37 11.93 0.85
CA SER A 102 0.18 12.76 1.00
C SER A 102 0.41 14.08 1.76
N GLY A 103 1.53 14.22 2.50
CA GLY A 103 1.87 15.43 3.24
C GLY A 103 1.05 15.68 4.51
N LYS A 104 0.35 14.69 5.02
CA LYS A 104 -0.52 14.83 6.20
C LYS A 104 0.20 14.70 7.55
N SER A 105 1.42 14.21 7.56
CA SER A 105 2.21 14.00 8.78
C SER A 105 3.66 14.39 8.59
N GLY A 106 4.22 15.14 9.54
CA GLY A 106 5.64 15.44 9.61
C GLY A 106 6.04 16.89 9.23
N THR A 107 7.34 17.17 9.31
CA THR A 107 7.94 18.49 9.09
C THR A 107 7.84 18.99 7.66
N TYR A 108 7.75 18.07 6.70
CA TYR A 108 7.74 18.38 5.26
C TYR A 108 6.34 18.29 4.68
N ARG A 109 5.98 19.30 3.86
CA ARG A 109 4.71 19.30 3.13
C ARG A 109 4.56 18.03 2.26
N TYR A 110 5.63 17.60 1.62
CA TYR A 110 5.73 16.36 0.84
C TYR A 110 7.12 15.77 1.02
N LYS A 111 7.21 14.45 1.14
CA LYS A 111 8.45 13.72 1.00
C LYS A 111 8.52 13.21 -0.43
N TRP A 112 9.50 13.70 -1.18
CA TRP A 112 9.73 13.28 -2.56
C TRP A 112 10.57 12.02 -2.63
N MET A 113 10.17 11.09 -3.48
CA MET A 113 10.87 9.82 -3.69
C MET A 113 11.12 9.59 -5.18
N PRO A 114 12.36 9.26 -5.59
CA PRO A 114 12.67 8.91 -6.96
C PRO A 114 12.26 7.47 -7.23
N ILE A 115 11.76 7.23 -8.42
CA ILE A 115 11.54 5.90 -9.00
C ILE A 115 12.57 5.73 -10.11
N THR A 116 13.52 4.81 -9.92
CA THR A 116 14.53 4.46 -10.91
C THR A 116 13.99 3.45 -11.91
N GLU A 117 14.71 3.15 -12.99
CA GLU A 117 14.29 2.16 -13.96
C GLU A 117 14.13 0.76 -13.35
N GLY A 118 15.06 0.34 -12.48
CA GLY A 118 14.97 -0.95 -11.81
C GLY A 118 13.83 -1.02 -10.80
N VAL A 119 13.57 0.06 -10.05
CA VAL A 119 12.40 0.17 -9.16
C VAL A 119 11.10 0.13 -9.96
N TRP A 120 11.03 0.79 -11.12
CA TRP A 120 9.87 0.76 -12.00
C TRP A 120 9.55 -0.65 -12.49
N GLU A 121 10.56 -1.39 -12.95
CA GLU A 121 10.38 -2.78 -13.40
C GLU A 121 9.92 -3.70 -12.27
N GLU A 122 10.52 -3.58 -11.08
CA GLU A 122 10.15 -4.42 -9.95
C GLU A 122 8.75 -4.09 -9.42
N MET A 123 8.38 -2.81 -9.37
CA MET A 123 7.03 -2.40 -9.02
C MET A 123 5.98 -2.97 -10.00
N ALA A 124 6.30 -3.03 -11.30
CA ALA A 124 5.43 -3.66 -12.29
C ALA A 124 5.25 -5.17 -12.02
N ASN A 125 6.33 -5.89 -11.70
CA ASN A 125 6.26 -7.32 -11.35
C ASN A 125 5.32 -7.55 -10.16
N GLN A 126 5.44 -6.74 -9.11
CA GLN A 126 4.64 -6.87 -7.89
C GLN A 126 3.16 -6.48 -8.10
N MET A 127 2.88 -5.42 -8.86
CA MET A 127 1.51 -5.03 -9.18
C MET A 127 0.83 -6.09 -10.07
N TYR A 128 1.58 -6.75 -10.95
CA TYR A 128 1.07 -7.87 -11.73
C TYR A 128 0.75 -9.07 -10.84
N ALA A 129 1.63 -9.40 -9.89
CA ALA A 129 1.37 -10.42 -8.88
C ALA A 129 0.11 -10.13 -8.05
N ALA A 130 -0.03 -8.92 -7.53
CA ALA A 130 -1.23 -8.51 -6.79
C ALA A 130 -2.51 -8.64 -7.63
N SER A 131 -2.44 -8.30 -8.92
CA SER A 131 -3.56 -8.47 -9.85
C SER A 131 -3.92 -9.95 -10.06
N ILE A 132 -2.92 -10.84 -10.12
CA ILE A 132 -3.13 -12.29 -10.21
C ILE A 132 -3.74 -12.80 -8.91
N PHE A 133 -3.14 -12.50 -7.76
CA PHE A 133 -3.60 -13.01 -6.45
C PHE A 133 -5.02 -12.54 -6.10
N ALA A 134 -5.45 -11.38 -6.59
CA ALA A 134 -6.81 -10.90 -6.39
C ALA A 134 -7.89 -11.75 -7.08
N ILE A 135 -7.52 -12.63 -8.02
CA ILE A 135 -8.47 -13.37 -8.86
C ILE A 135 -8.14 -14.85 -9.10
N CYS A 136 -6.90 -15.29 -8.82
CA CYS A 136 -6.56 -16.71 -8.92
C CYS A 136 -7.16 -17.51 -7.75
N HIS A 137 -7.24 -18.82 -7.92
CA HIS A 137 -7.76 -19.74 -6.91
C HIS A 137 -6.76 -20.81 -6.49
N LYS A 138 -5.65 -20.90 -7.22
CA LYS A 138 -4.58 -21.86 -6.95
C LYS A 138 -3.23 -21.38 -7.46
N ARG A 139 -2.18 -21.98 -6.91
CA ARG A 139 -0.80 -21.78 -7.33
C ARG A 139 -0.60 -22.07 -8.83
N GLY A 140 0.16 -21.22 -9.51
CA GLY A 140 0.45 -21.36 -10.95
C GLY A 140 -0.68 -20.88 -11.88
N GLU A 141 -1.82 -20.48 -11.33
CA GLU A 141 -2.93 -19.99 -12.16
C GLU A 141 -2.74 -18.51 -12.53
N ILE A 142 -2.72 -18.22 -13.83
CA ILE A 142 -2.83 -16.87 -14.36
C ILE A 142 -4.14 -16.73 -15.10
N PRO A 143 -5.17 -16.17 -14.44
CA PRO A 143 -6.47 -15.95 -15.05
C PRO A 143 -6.45 -14.72 -15.95
N ALA A 144 -7.55 -14.50 -16.69
CA ALA A 144 -7.74 -13.27 -17.46
C ALA A 144 -7.92 -12.08 -16.54
N LEU A 145 -6.89 -11.21 -16.47
CA LEU A 145 -6.87 -10.05 -15.59
C LEU A 145 -8.00 -9.05 -15.90
N PRO A 146 -8.42 -8.23 -14.93
CA PRO A 146 -9.27 -7.08 -15.19
C PRO A 146 -8.61 -6.13 -16.19
N SER A 147 -9.40 -5.43 -16.95
CA SER A 147 -8.90 -4.50 -17.98
C SER A 147 -9.47 -3.10 -17.86
N LYS A 148 -10.61 -2.94 -17.18
CA LYS A 148 -11.33 -1.67 -17.01
C LYS A 148 -11.50 -1.35 -15.53
N PHE A 149 -10.93 -0.22 -15.10
CA PHE A 149 -10.83 0.14 -13.70
C PHE A 149 -11.52 1.47 -13.41
N LEU A 150 -12.20 1.56 -12.26
CA LEU A 150 -12.59 2.86 -11.70
C LEU A 150 -11.36 3.54 -11.10
N TYR A 151 -11.08 4.78 -11.50
CA TYR A 151 -9.97 5.58 -10.98
C TYR A 151 -10.38 6.33 -9.71
N ALA A 152 -10.26 5.65 -8.58
CA ALA A 152 -10.68 6.16 -7.27
C ALA A 152 -9.49 6.44 -6.32
N THR A 153 -8.32 6.83 -6.89
CA THR A 153 -7.11 7.17 -6.11
C THR A 153 -6.63 8.59 -6.39
N ALA A 154 -5.59 9.03 -5.70
CA ALA A 154 -4.94 10.31 -5.99
C ALA A 154 -4.24 10.27 -7.36
N ILE A 155 -4.15 11.43 -8.02
CA ILE A 155 -3.43 11.57 -9.30
C ILE A 155 -1.92 11.66 -9.09
N ALA A 156 -1.12 11.38 -10.15
CA ALA A 156 0.30 11.68 -10.12
C ALA A 156 0.54 13.18 -9.81
N PRO A 157 1.58 13.53 -9.04
CA PRO A 157 2.70 12.71 -8.62
C PRO A 157 2.52 11.93 -7.28
N TYR A 158 1.32 11.82 -6.75
CA TYR A 158 1.10 10.87 -5.64
C TYR A 158 1.39 9.44 -6.10
N THR A 159 1.95 8.62 -5.22
CA THR A 159 2.40 7.26 -5.55
C THR A 159 1.30 6.41 -6.21
N THR A 160 0.07 6.49 -5.70
CA THR A 160 -1.06 5.75 -6.29
C THR A 160 -1.39 6.19 -7.72
N GLY A 161 -1.20 7.47 -8.03
CA GLY A 161 -1.35 7.98 -9.39
C GLY A 161 -0.22 7.50 -10.31
N VAL A 162 1.02 7.48 -9.82
CA VAL A 162 2.16 6.95 -10.57
C VAL A 162 1.99 5.46 -10.87
N ILE A 163 1.49 4.68 -9.89
CA ILE A 163 1.15 3.27 -10.09
C ILE A 163 0.05 3.11 -11.15
N ALA A 164 -0.99 3.97 -11.16
CA ALA A 164 -2.03 3.90 -12.17
C ALA A 164 -1.48 4.10 -13.60
N TYR A 165 -0.57 5.08 -13.79
CA TYR A 165 0.14 5.25 -15.06
C TYR A 165 0.95 4.01 -15.45
N GLN A 166 1.63 3.39 -14.51
CA GLN A 166 2.36 2.16 -14.78
C GLN A 166 1.44 1.01 -15.20
N LEU A 167 0.31 0.84 -14.53
CA LEU A 167 -0.68 -0.19 -14.87
C LEU A 167 -1.25 0.02 -16.28
N GLU A 168 -1.49 1.27 -16.69
CA GLU A 168 -1.92 1.60 -18.06
C GLU A 168 -0.81 1.32 -19.07
N GLU A 169 0.42 1.79 -18.79
CA GLU A 169 1.56 1.67 -19.71
C GLU A 169 2.02 0.22 -19.89
N GLU A 170 2.17 -0.54 -18.78
CA GLU A 170 2.75 -1.88 -18.81
C GLU A 170 1.70 -2.98 -19.14
N PHE A 171 0.45 -2.81 -18.67
CA PHE A 171 -0.58 -3.85 -18.77
C PHE A 171 -1.73 -3.50 -19.71
N GLY A 172 -1.78 -2.25 -20.20
CA GLY A 172 -2.86 -1.77 -21.06
C GLY A 172 -4.19 -1.65 -20.32
N TYR A 173 -4.17 -1.43 -18.99
CA TYR A 173 -5.38 -1.21 -18.21
C TYR A 173 -6.04 0.12 -18.58
N LYS A 174 -7.35 0.13 -18.66
CA LYS A 174 -8.14 1.33 -18.97
C LYS A 174 -8.78 1.89 -17.71
N PHE A 175 -8.42 3.10 -17.35
CA PHE A 175 -8.99 3.79 -16.19
C PHE A 175 -10.17 4.69 -16.56
N PHE A 176 -11.15 4.78 -15.67
CA PHE A 176 -12.29 5.67 -15.79
C PHE A 176 -12.31 6.68 -14.63
N PRO A 177 -12.24 8.00 -14.92
CA PRO A 177 -11.93 8.57 -16.23
C PRO A 177 -10.47 8.29 -16.65
N PRO A 178 -10.11 8.51 -17.95
CA PRO A 178 -8.74 8.37 -18.44
C PRO A 178 -7.75 9.21 -17.62
N LEU A 179 -6.52 8.71 -17.47
CA LEU A 179 -5.52 9.32 -16.58
C LEU A 179 -5.11 10.72 -17.05
N ASP A 180 -4.95 10.92 -18.35
CA ASP A 180 -4.61 12.19 -18.99
C ASP A 180 -5.68 13.26 -18.79
N GLU A 181 -6.96 12.90 -18.76
CA GLU A 181 -8.08 13.81 -18.52
C GLU A 181 -8.30 14.12 -17.03
N SER A 182 -7.67 13.33 -16.14
CA SER A 182 -7.92 13.38 -14.69
C SER A 182 -7.20 14.54 -14.00
N GLY A 183 -6.11 15.05 -14.58
CA GLY A 183 -5.22 16.03 -13.95
C GLY A 183 -5.86 17.36 -13.59
N ASN A 184 -6.87 17.82 -14.36
CA ASN A 184 -7.55 19.09 -14.18
C ASN A 184 -8.87 18.98 -13.38
N LEU A 185 -9.24 17.79 -12.94
CA LEU A 185 -10.48 17.53 -12.21
C LEU A 185 -10.25 17.52 -10.70
N THR A 186 -11.21 18.04 -9.93
CA THR A 186 -11.23 17.78 -8.50
C THR A 186 -11.42 16.28 -8.25
N PHE A 187 -11.13 15.81 -7.04
CA PHE A 187 -11.33 14.40 -6.70
C PHE A 187 -12.80 13.97 -6.89
N LEU A 188 -13.75 14.80 -6.48
CA LEU A 188 -15.18 14.52 -6.61
C LEU A 188 -15.65 14.51 -8.06
N ASP A 189 -15.23 15.50 -8.87
CA ASP A 189 -15.59 15.56 -10.30
C ASP A 189 -15.02 14.37 -11.07
N ARG A 190 -13.77 13.97 -10.73
CA ARG A 190 -13.13 12.81 -11.32
C ARG A 190 -13.88 11.51 -10.97
N LEU A 191 -14.25 11.36 -9.70
CA LEU A 191 -15.02 10.21 -9.25
C LEU A 191 -16.39 10.14 -9.92
N GLU A 192 -17.11 11.26 -10.03
CA GLU A 192 -18.40 11.33 -10.68
C GLU A 192 -18.31 11.00 -12.18
N LYS A 193 -17.33 11.58 -12.89
CA LYS A 193 -17.05 11.26 -14.30
C LYS A 193 -16.69 9.79 -14.47
N GLY A 194 -15.84 9.25 -13.59
CA GLY A 194 -15.45 7.83 -13.59
C GLY A 194 -16.65 6.90 -13.40
N ILE A 195 -17.55 7.20 -12.47
CA ILE A 195 -18.77 6.43 -12.24
C ILE A 195 -19.70 6.49 -13.46
N GLN A 196 -19.87 7.66 -14.10
CA GLN A 196 -20.67 7.79 -15.31
C GLN A 196 -20.10 6.93 -16.45
N MET A 197 -18.79 6.95 -16.66
CA MET A 197 -18.12 6.10 -17.66
C MET A 197 -18.24 4.61 -17.30
N ALA A 198 -18.06 4.25 -16.03
CA ALA A 198 -18.24 2.89 -15.54
C ALA A 198 -19.69 2.37 -15.73
N LEU A 199 -20.69 3.23 -15.60
CA LEU A 199 -22.09 2.89 -15.89
C LEU A 199 -22.28 2.61 -17.40
N SER A 200 -21.63 3.36 -18.28
CA SER A 200 -21.75 3.19 -19.73
C SER A 200 -20.99 1.95 -20.22
N GLU A 201 -19.69 1.85 -19.90
CA GLU A 201 -18.79 0.86 -20.48
C GLU A 201 -18.61 -0.39 -19.61
N GLY A 202 -18.96 -0.32 -18.33
CA GLY A 202 -18.67 -1.35 -17.32
C GLY A 202 -17.23 -1.26 -16.80
N ILE A 203 -17.04 -1.80 -15.59
CA ILE A 203 -15.74 -2.06 -15.00
C ILE A 203 -15.66 -3.51 -14.57
N ASP A 204 -14.46 -4.08 -14.57
CA ASP A 204 -14.19 -5.45 -14.15
C ASP A 204 -13.06 -5.55 -13.08
N GLY A 205 -12.46 -4.42 -12.70
CA GLY A 205 -11.48 -4.31 -11.63
C GLY A 205 -11.58 -3.00 -10.86
N ILE A 206 -11.02 -2.99 -9.65
CA ILE A 206 -10.81 -1.79 -8.84
C ILE A 206 -9.41 -1.83 -8.26
N TYR A 207 -8.77 -0.67 -8.30
CA TYR A 207 -7.55 -0.35 -7.58
C TYR A 207 -7.82 0.91 -6.73
N GLY A 208 -7.69 0.82 -5.40
CA GLY A 208 -8.05 1.96 -4.57
C GLY A 208 -7.92 1.75 -3.07
N PHE A 209 -8.49 2.70 -2.32
CA PHE A 209 -8.53 2.68 -0.87
C PHE A 209 -9.89 2.19 -0.36
N THR A 210 -9.86 1.38 0.69
CA THR A 210 -11.06 0.73 1.25
C THR A 210 -12.12 1.72 1.75
N ASN A 211 -11.72 2.80 2.41
CA ASN A 211 -12.62 3.86 2.88
C ASN A 211 -13.36 4.55 1.73
N ILE A 212 -12.68 4.84 0.62
CA ILE A 212 -13.30 5.43 -0.58
C ILE A 212 -14.32 4.47 -1.19
N LEU A 213 -14.01 3.18 -1.25
CA LEU A 213 -14.91 2.16 -1.79
C LEU A 213 -16.17 1.99 -0.95
N VAL A 214 -16.05 2.07 0.38
CA VAL A 214 -17.19 2.09 1.28
C VAL A 214 -18.05 3.32 1.04
N ALA A 215 -17.43 4.52 0.95
CA ALA A 215 -18.16 5.76 0.69
C ALA A 215 -18.93 5.74 -0.65
N ILE A 216 -18.30 5.22 -1.73
CA ILE A 216 -18.98 5.03 -3.01
C ILE A 216 -20.14 4.04 -2.88
N GLY A 217 -19.92 2.92 -2.19
CA GLY A 217 -20.94 1.89 -1.97
C GLY A 217 -22.16 2.43 -1.22
N GLU A 218 -21.95 3.18 -0.14
CA GLU A 218 -23.02 3.83 0.63
C GLU A 218 -23.74 4.90 -0.19
N ARG A 219 -23.04 5.69 -0.98
CA ARG A 219 -23.66 6.68 -1.86
C ARG A 219 -24.60 6.02 -2.88
N ILE A 220 -24.19 4.89 -3.48
CA ILE A 220 -25.03 4.12 -4.40
C ILE A 220 -26.24 3.53 -3.67
N LYS A 221 -26.04 2.94 -2.49
CA LYS A 221 -27.07 2.33 -1.64
C LYS A 221 -28.16 3.33 -1.26
N ASN A 222 -27.78 4.56 -0.94
CA ASN A 222 -28.69 5.62 -0.52
C ASN A 222 -29.32 6.39 -1.69
N GLY A 223 -29.17 5.91 -2.92
CA GLY A 223 -29.73 6.58 -4.13
C GLY A 223 -28.99 7.86 -4.50
N GLY A 224 -27.85 8.13 -3.90
CA GLY A 224 -27.05 9.33 -4.08
C GLY A 224 -26.16 9.26 -5.32
N GLY A 225 -26.74 9.39 -6.46
CA GLY A 225 -26.02 9.63 -7.71
C GLY A 225 -26.86 10.58 -8.55
N ASN A 226 -26.48 11.87 -8.59
CA ASN A 226 -27.12 12.85 -9.49
C ASN A 226 -26.76 12.58 -10.96
N VAL A 227 -26.97 11.33 -11.40
CA VAL A 227 -26.81 11.01 -12.83
C VAL A 227 -28.04 11.58 -13.53
N LYS A 228 -27.82 12.68 -14.26
CA LYS A 228 -28.88 13.40 -14.98
C LYS A 228 -29.61 12.46 -15.97
N VAL A 229 -30.91 12.57 -16.09
CA VAL A 229 -31.71 11.79 -17.07
C VAL A 229 -31.13 11.93 -18.49
N SER A 230 -30.61 13.11 -18.85
CA SER A 230 -29.92 13.36 -20.13
C SER A 230 -28.70 12.46 -20.38
N PHE A 231 -28.02 11.98 -19.32
CA PHE A 231 -26.93 11.01 -19.44
C PHE A 231 -27.46 9.67 -19.99
N PHE A 232 -28.56 9.18 -19.45
CA PHE A 232 -29.14 7.90 -19.86
C PHE A 232 -29.72 7.91 -21.28
N LEU A 233 -30.23 9.09 -21.72
CA LEU A 233 -30.69 9.25 -23.10
C LEU A 233 -29.54 9.13 -24.12
N ARG A 234 -28.33 9.52 -23.72
CA ARG A 234 -27.12 9.43 -24.56
C ARG A 234 -26.36 8.08 -24.37
N ASN A 235 -26.69 7.31 -23.34
CA ASN A 235 -25.98 6.09 -22.97
C ASN A 235 -26.95 4.93 -22.72
N PRO A 236 -27.51 4.30 -23.78
CA PRO A 236 -28.49 3.23 -23.64
C PRO A 236 -27.92 1.99 -22.89
N GLY A 237 -26.62 1.71 -23.03
CA GLY A 237 -25.94 0.65 -22.26
C GLY A 237 -25.94 0.91 -20.76
N GLY A 238 -25.72 2.15 -20.36
CA GLY A 238 -25.80 2.57 -18.95
C GLY A 238 -27.22 2.47 -18.40
N LEU A 239 -28.21 2.91 -19.18
CA LEU A 239 -29.63 2.77 -18.81
C LEU A 239 -30.01 1.29 -18.59
N MET A 240 -29.66 0.43 -19.54
CA MET A 240 -29.93 -1.01 -19.43
C MET A 240 -29.26 -1.64 -18.18
N ARG A 241 -28.00 -1.24 -17.88
CA ARG A 241 -27.27 -1.72 -16.68
C ARG A 241 -27.97 -1.31 -15.39
N VAL A 242 -28.33 -0.03 -15.26
CA VAL A 242 -29.03 0.48 -14.06
C VAL A 242 -30.41 -0.15 -13.92
N THR A 243 -31.18 -0.29 -15.01
CA THR A 243 -32.51 -0.91 -14.98
C THR A 243 -32.43 -2.36 -14.53
N LYS A 244 -31.49 -3.16 -15.08
CA LYS A 244 -31.25 -4.55 -14.65
C LYS A 244 -30.85 -4.61 -13.18
N ALA A 245 -30.00 -3.72 -12.74
CA ALA A 245 -29.54 -3.66 -11.34
C ALA A 245 -30.68 -3.30 -10.39
N LEU A 246 -31.54 -2.36 -10.75
CA LEU A 246 -32.73 -1.99 -9.96
C LEU A 246 -33.73 -3.14 -9.86
N ILE A 247 -33.99 -3.86 -10.97
CA ILE A 247 -34.87 -5.05 -10.95
C ILE A 247 -34.28 -6.09 -10.00
N LYS A 248 -32.97 -6.39 -10.13
CA LYS A 248 -32.28 -7.36 -9.29
C LYS A 248 -32.33 -6.99 -7.80
N SER A 249 -32.11 -5.73 -7.45
CA SER A 249 -32.14 -5.27 -6.07
C SER A 249 -33.55 -5.34 -5.47
N ARG A 250 -34.59 -4.95 -6.25
CA ARG A 250 -36.00 -5.06 -5.83
C ARG A 250 -36.42 -6.52 -5.62
N LEU A 251 -36.07 -7.42 -6.53
CA LEU A 251 -36.35 -8.86 -6.36
C LEU A 251 -35.64 -9.45 -5.14
N ALA A 252 -34.49 -8.91 -4.79
CA ALA A 252 -33.73 -9.31 -3.59
C ALA A 252 -34.23 -8.61 -2.30
N GLY A 253 -35.23 -7.75 -2.34
CA GLY A 253 -35.78 -7.03 -1.19
C GLY A 253 -34.77 -6.11 -0.46
N ARG A 254 -33.81 -5.58 -1.18
CA ARG A 254 -32.72 -4.74 -0.60
C ARG A 254 -32.39 -3.53 -1.48
N PRO A 255 -31.69 -2.51 -0.91
CA PRO A 255 -31.19 -1.39 -1.70
C PRO A 255 -30.25 -1.82 -2.84
N LEU A 256 -30.10 -0.94 -3.82
CA LEU A 256 -29.13 -1.09 -4.90
C LEU A 256 -27.70 -1.07 -4.35
N LEU A 257 -26.86 -2.00 -4.79
CA LEU A 257 -25.46 -2.09 -4.41
C LEU A 257 -24.55 -2.11 -5.65
N PRO A 258 -23.27 -1.73 -5.52
CA PRO A 258 -22.30 -1.78 -6.63
C PRO A 258 -22.26 -3.14 -7.36
N LYS A 259 -22.36 -4.26 -6.64
CA LYS A 259 -22.38 -5.62 -7.22
C LYS A 259 -23.58 -5.93 -8.13
N ASP A 260 -24.60 -5.08 -8.12
CA ASP A 260 -25.73 -5.19 -9.03
C ASP A 260 -25.45 -4.48 -10.37
N LEU A 261 -24.61 -3.45 -10.32
CA LEU A 261 -24.19 -2.64 -11.48
C LEU A 261 -23.03 -3.28 -12.23
N TRP A 262 -22.06 -3.84 -11.50
CA TRP A 262 -20.80 -4.38 -12.07
C TRP A 262 -20.50 -5.77 -11.53
N LYS A 263 -19.94 -6.61 -12.39
CA LYS A 263 -19.39 -7.91 -12.00
C LYS A 263 -17.88 -7.80 -12.03
N LEU A 264 -17.29 -7.48 -10.87
CA LEU A 264 -15.84 -7.40 -10.75
C LEU A 264 -15.20 -8.78 -10.79
N LYS A 265 -14.02 -8.88 -11.41
CA LYS A 265 -13.14 -10.05 -11.36
C LYS A 265 -12.32 -10.06 -10.09
N GLY A 266 -11.75 -8.89 -9.72
CA GLY A 266 -10.89 -8.73 -8.56
C GLY A 266 -10.79 -7.27 -8.12
N MET A 267 -10.17 -7.09 -6.96
CA MET A 267 -9.98 -5.79 -6.33
C MET A 267 -8.67 -5.82 -5.56
N VAL A 268 -7.78 -4.85 -5.83
CA VAL A 268 -6.54 -4.65 -5.07
C VAL A 268 -6.69 -3.37 -4.27
N CYS A 269 -6.51 -3.47 -2.97
CA CYS A 269 -6.67 -2.35 -2.04
C CYS A 269 -5.42 -2.15 -1.19
N GLY A 270 -5.18 -0.90 -0.83
CA GLY A 270 -4.24 -0.50 0.20
C GLY A 270 -4.94 0.35 1.25
N GLY A 271 -4.28 0.51 2.39
CA GLY A 271 -4.74 1.37 3.48
C GLY A 271 -4.74 0.66 4.83
N ALA A 272 -4.53 1.43 5.89
CA ALA A 272 -4.44 0.94 7.27
C ALA A 272 -5.74 0.25 7.76
N ASP A 273 -6.90 0.62 7.18
CA ASP A 273 -8.22 0.20 7.65
C ASP A 273 -8.83 -0.95 6.84
N SER A 274 -8.04 -1.60 5.99
CA SER A 274 -8.55 -2.62 5.06
C SER A 274 -9.23 -3.79 5.80
N VAL A 275 -8.67 -4.22 6.92
CA VAL A 275 -9.22 -5.31 7.74
C VAL A 275 -10.62 -4.99 8.26
N ILE A 276 -10.85 -3.72 8.66
CA ILE A 276 -12.13 -3.27 9.25
C ILE A 276 -13.24 -3.30 8.19
N PHE A 277 -12.94 -2.85 6.98
CA PHE A 277 -13.93 -2.68 5.92
C PHE A 277 -14.11 -3.90 5.02
N ARG A 278 -13.29 -4.93 5.13
CA ARG A 278 -13.24 -6.10 4.25
C ARG A 278 -14.61 -6.74 4.02
N HIS A 279 -15.32 -7.09 5.09
CA HIS A 279 -16.65 -7.72 4.99
C HIS A 279 -17.66 -6.79 4.33
N ARG A 280 -17.69 -5.53 4.73
CA ARG A 280 -18.60 -4.52 4.18
C ARG A 280 -18.34 -4.30 2.68
N ILE A 281 -17.09 -4.25 2.24
CA ILE A 281 -16.73 -4.13 0.82
C ILE A 281 -17.19 -5.39 0.07
N LYS A 282 -16.91 -6.59 0.58
CA LYS A 282 -17.36 -7.84 -0.03
C LYS A 282 -18.88 -7.88 -0.21
N ASP A 283 -19.64 -7.44 0.80
CA ASP A 283 -21.11 -7.39 0.73
C ASP A 283 -21.59 -6.38 -0.30
N MET A 284 -20.97 -5.22 -0.41
CA MET A 284 -21.36 -4.16 -1.34
C MET A 284 -20.92 -4.43 -2.78
N TRP A 285 -19.68 -4.88 -2.98
CA TRP A 285 -19.05 -4.99 -4.30
C TRP A 285 -19.04 -6.40 -4.86
N GLY A 286 -19.29 -7.43 -4.02
CA GLY A 286 -19.38 -8.83 -4.43
C GLY A 286 -18.05 -9.55 -4.56
N VAL A 287 -16.92 -8.87 -4.34
CA VAL A 287 -15.57 -9.42 -4.30
C VAL A 287 -14.85 -8.96 -3.03
N GLN A 288 -13.98 -9.80 -2.53
CA GLN A 288 -13.13 -9.47 -1.39
C GLN A 288 -11.94 -8.65 -1.86
N PRO A 289 -11.57 -7.54 -1.18
CA PRO A 289 -10.37 -6.80 -1.50
C PRO A 289 -9.13 -7.63 -1.13
N LEU A 290 -8.15 -7.67 -2.03
CA LEU A 290 -6.81 -8.14 -1.73
C LEU A 290 -6.02 -6.98 -1.13
N ASP A 291 -5.46 -7.18 0.05
CA ASP A 291 -4.67 -6.16 0.72
C ASP A 291 -3.21 -6.21 0.27
N ILE A 292 -2.64 -5.03 0.06
CA ILE A 292 -1.21 -4.81 -0.11
C ILE A 292 -0.73 -3.83 0.96
N TYR A 293 0.42 -4.12 1.56
CA TYR A 293 1.12 -3.16 2.39
C TYR A 293 2.14 -2.40 1.56
N ALA A 294 1.89 -1.10 1.41
CA ALA A 294 2.70 -0.22 0.59
C ALA A 294 2.76 1.20 1.19
N SER A 295 3.88 1.87 1.01
CA SER A 295 4.06 3.29 1.31
C SER A 295 4.77 3.99 0.15
N THR A 296 4.86 5.31 0.19
CA THR A 296 5.61 6.06 -0.84
C THR A 296 7.10 5.75 -0.79
N GLU A 297 7.65 5.58 0.40
CA GLU A 297 9.07 5.33 0.64
C GLU A 297 9.48 3.89 0.32
N ALA A 298 8.63 2.93 0.66
CA ALA A 298 8.93 1.51 0.52
C ALA A 298 8.34 0.88 -0.75
N LEU A 299 7.36 1.56 -1.40
CA LEU A 299 6.49 0.95 -2.40
C LEU A 299 5.83 -0.31 -1.83
N ILE A 300 5.74 -1.41 -2.57
CA ILE A 300 5.09 -2.63 -2.10
C ILE A 300 6.09 -3.47 -1.31
N VAL A 301 5.78 -3.79 -0.06
CA VAL A 301 6.61 -4.62 0.82
C VAL A 301 6.05 -6.02 0.99
N ALA A 302 4.73 -6.11 1.14
CA ALA A 302 4.03 -7.37 1.35
C ALA A 302 2.63 -7.31 0.73
N MET A 303 2.09 -8.47 0.40
CA MET A 303 0.74 -8.61 -0.16
C MET A 303 0.08 -9.91 0.26
N GLN A 304 -1.24 -9.89 0.30
CA GLN A 304 -2.03 -11.10 0.47
C GLN A 304 -1.96 -11.99 -0.76
N THR A 305 -2.29 -13.25 -0.56
CA THR A 305 -2.57 -14.21 -1.61
C THR A 305 -4.07 -14.49 -1.69
N TRP A 306 -4.50 -15.44 -2.52
CA TRP A 306 -5.93 -15.76 -2.78
C TRP A 306 -6.70 -16.36 -1.62
N ASP A 307 -6.04 -16.66 -0.49
CA ASP A 307 -6.69 -17.03 0.78
C ASP A 307 -7.10 -15.83 1.62
N TYR A 308 -6.55 -14.64 1.30
CA TYR A 308 -6.80 -13.37 2.00
C TYR A 308 -6.41 -13.39 3.47
N GLU A 309 -5.47 -14.25 3.87
CA GLU A 309 -4.96 -14.36 5.23
C GLU A 309 -3.52 -13.86 5.28
N GLY A 310 -3.19 -12.96 6.23
CA GLY A 310 -1.85 -12.39 6.34
C GLY A 310 -1.35 -11.72 5.04
N MET A 311 -0.17 -11.15 5.07
CA MET A 311 0.53 -10.65 3.89
C MET A 311 1.93 -11.26 3.86
N THR A 312 2.29 -11.84 2.72
CA THR A 312 3.60 -12.43 2.46
C THR A 312 4.57 -11.33 2.02
N PHE A 313 5.74 -11.26 2.65
CA PHE A 313 6.80 -10.33 2.25
C PHE A 313 7.33 -10.65 0.85
N ASN A 314 7.75 -9.61 0.13
CA ASN A 314 8.44 -9.74 -1.14
C ASN A 314 9.94 -9.42 -0.95
N PRO A 315 10.87 -10.27 -1.44
CA PRO A 315 12.31 -10.09 -1.21
C PRO A 315 12.96 -9.02 -2.10
N SER A 316 12.29 -8.57 -3.17
CA SER A 316 12.98 -7.93 -4.28
C SER A 316 12.96 -6.40 -4.22
N MET A 317 11.95 -5.76 -3.61
CA MET A 317 11.81 -4.29 -3.62
C MET A 317 12.69 -3.61 -2.58
N ASN A 318 12.78 -4.17 -1.40
CA ASN A 318 13.50 -3.61 -0.27
C ASN A 318 14.28 -4.72 0.45
N PHE A 319 15.45 -4.39 0.96
CA PHE A 319 16.05 -5.17 2.02
C PHE A 319 15.38 -4.82 3.34
N LEU A 320 14.96 -5.83 4.09
CA LEU A 320 14.06 -5.69 5.24
C LEU A 320 14.81 -5.91 6.55
N GLU A 321 14.64 -4.97 7.47
CA GLU A 321 15.05 -5.09 8.87
C GLU A 321 13.86 -4.73 9.77
N PHE A 322 13.87 -5.21 11.00
CA PHE A 322 12.76 -5.09 11.91
C PHE A 322 13.27 -4.62 13.27
N ILE A 323 12.77 -3.48 13.79
CA ILE A 323 13.05 -3.02 15.15
C ILE A 323 11.98 -3.60 16.07
N PRO A 324 12.33 -4.51 17.01
CA PRO A 324 11.37 -4.98 18.00
C PRO A 324 10.72 -3.81 18.77
N GLU A 325 9.43 -3.90 19.06
CA GLU A 325 8.73 -2.86 19.82
C GLU A 325 9.41 -2.53 21.16
N SER A 326 10.01 -3.51 21.80
CA SER A 326 10.79 -3.30 23.03
C SER A 326 12.02 -2.39 22.85
N GLU A 327 12.67 -2.45 21.67
CA GLU A 327 13.80 -1.58 21.34
C GLU A 327 13.33 -0.13 21.09
N TYR A 328 12.17 0.02 20.45
CA TYR A 328 11.55 1.32 20.24
C TYR A 328 11.23 2.02 21.58
N TYR A 329 10.73 1.30 22.58
CA TYR A 329 10.47 1.87 23.89
C TYR A 329 11.76 2.22 24.65
N LYS A 330 12.80 1.39 24.59
CA LYS A 330 14.10 1.70 25.17
C LYS A 330 14.70 2.98 24.58
N TRP A 331 14.55 3.16 23.28
CA TRP A 331 15.00 4.38 22.59
C TRP A 331 14.24 5.63 23.08
N LYS A 332 12.93 5.51 23.34
CA LYS A 332 12.15 6.64 23.88
C LYS A 332 12.49 6.98 25.33
N GLU A 333 12.98 6.02 26.10
CA GLU A 333 13.28 6.20 27.52
C GLU A 333 14.72 6.61 27.81
N LYS A 334 15.64 6.35 26.89
CA LYS A 334 17.08 6.54 27.09
C LYS A 334 17.68 7.44 26.02
N ASP A 335 18.28 8.55 26.43
CA ASP A 335 19.05 9.39 25.52
C ASP A 335 20.21 8.60 24.88
N ALA A 336 20.47 8.86 23.60
CA ALA A 336 21.53 8.25 22.80
C ALA A 336 21.48 6.71 22.69
N TYR A 337 20.30 6.08 22.90
CA TYR A 337 20.15 4.62 22.71
C TYR A 337 20.11 4.26 21.22
N GLU A 338 20.98 3.34 20.79
CA GLU A 338 20.97 2.76 19.45
C GLU A 338 20.07 1.53 19.41
N MET A 339 18.96 1.63 18.66
CA MET A 339 18.02 0.53 18.48
C MET A 339 18.65 -0.60 17.70
N LYS A 340 18.43 -1.83 18.15
CA LYS A 340 18.83 -3.04 17.44
C LYS A 340 17.75 -3.49 16.48
N THR A 341 18.16 -3.98 15.33
CA THR A 341 17.27 -4.59 14.34
C THR A 341 17.50 -6.09 14.28
N VAL A 342 16.47 -6.83 13.89
CA VAL A 342 16.54 -8.25 13.49
C VAL A 342 16.21 -8.41 12.02
N LEU A 343 16.54 -9.54 11.42
CA LEU A 343 16.17 -9.89 10.04
C LEU A 343 14.90 -10.74 10.01
N LEU A 344 14.39 -11.06 8.84
CA LEU A 344 13.13 -11.78 8.69
C LEU A 344 13.17 -13.21 9.25
N ASP A 345 14.31 -13.86 9.21
CA ASP A 345 14.56 -15.17 9.79
C ASP A 345 14.65 -15.18 11.33
N GLN A 346 14.60 -14.01 11.96
CA GLN A 346 14.73 -13.81 13.42
C GLN A 346 13.46 -13.25 14.05
N VAL A 347 12.39 -13.05 13.28
CA VAL A 347 11.12 -12.54 13.80
C VAL A 347 10.33 -13.65 14.50
N GLU A 348 9.46 -13.28 15.44
CA GLU A 348 8.68 -14.20 16.24
C GLU A 348 7.19 -14.02 16.02
N VAL A 349 6.41 -15.10 16.11
CA VAL A 349 4.94 -15.06 16.04
C VAL A 349 4.37 -14.17 17.12
N GLY A 350 3.47 -13.27 16.74
CA GLY A 350 2.87 -12.29 17.64
C GLY A 350 3.76 -11.08 17.92
N GLY A 351 5.04 -11.11 17.50
CA GLY A 351 5.96 -10.00 17.63
C GLY A 351 5.50 -8.76 16.86
N ILE A 352 5.71 -7.59 17.47
CA ILE A 352 5.42 -6.28 16.87
C ILE A 352 6.75 -5.59 16.60
N TYR A 353 6.90 -5.09 15.38
CA TYR A 353 8.16 -4.53 14.90
C TYR A 353 7.93 -3.24 14.11
N GLU A 354 8.78 -2.22 14.29
CA GLU A 354 8.87 -1.13 13.32
C GLU A 354 9.63 -1.62 12.09
N LEU A 355 9.06 -1.42 10.91
CA LEU A 355 9.70 -1.80 9.67
C LEU A 355 10.80 -0.81 9.30
N VAL A 356 11.97 -1.34 8.96
CA VAL A 356 13.12 -0.60 8.42
C VAL A 356 13.44 -1.15 7.04
N ILE A 357 13.65 -0.26 6.09
CA ILE A 357 13.91 -0.64 4.70
C ILE A 357 15.24 -0.07 4.18
N THR A 358 15.87 -0.83 3.30
CA THR A 358 16.85 -0.29 2.36
C THR A 358 16.31 -0.50 0.97
N THR A 359 16.03 0.59 0.24
CA THR A 359 15.47 0.49 -1.11
C THR A 359 16.50 -0.07 -2.07
N LEU A 360 16.10 -1.07 -2.85
CA LEU A 360 16.94 -1.76 -3.82
C LEU A 360 16.86 -1.11 -5.21
N HIS A 361 17.54 -1.68 -6.20
CA HIS A 361 17.46 -1.27 -7.62
C HIS A 361 17.79 0.22 -7.86
N GLY A 362 18.74 0.76 -7.09
CA GLY A 362 19.16 2.17 -7.20
C GLY A 362 18.28 3.15 -6.45
N GLY A 363 17.39 2.69 -5.59
CA GLY A 363 16.67 3.56 -4.66
C GLY A 363 17.62 4.20 -3.64
N PRO A 364 17.28 5.38 -3.07
CA PRO A 364 18.20 6.16 -2.24
C PRO A 364 18.23 5.78 -0.76
N LEU A 365 17.18 5.15 -0.22
CA LEU A 365 17.02 4.96 1.21
C LEU A 365 17.83 3.76 1.73
N ALA A 366 18.65 3.97 2.75
CA ALA A 366 19.42 2.95 3.44
C ALA A 366 19.03 2.92 4.92
N ARG A 367 18.62 1.75 5.43
CA ARG A 367 18.18 1.54 6.81
C ARG A 367 17.16 2.58 7.30
N TYR A 368 16.22 2.91 6.40
CA TYR A 368 15.21 3.94 6.62
C TYR A 368 14.09 3.43 7.52
N ARG A 369 13.83 4.16 8.60
CA ARG A 369 12.72 3.91 9.51
C ARG A 369 11.42 4.40 8.88
N THR A 370 10.50 3.47 8.63
CA THR A 370 9.21 3.83 8.02
C THR A 370 8.25 4.49 9.01
N GLY A 371 8.42 4.24 10.31
CA GLY A 371 7.49 4.60 11.35
C GLY A 371 6.22 3.73 11.34
N ASP A 372 6.20 2.65 10.57
CA ASP A 372 5.09 1.72 10.52
C ASP A 372 5.39 0.49 11.38
N MET A 373 4.49 0.20 12.32
CA MET A 373 4.54 -1.00 13.14
C MET A 373 3.73 -2.10 12.46
N ILE A 374 4.36 -3.25 12.29
CA ILE A 374 3.74 -4.46 11.77
C ILE A 374 3.69 -5.53 12.84
N LYS A 375 2.76 -6.46 12.70
CA LYS A 375 2.68 -7.66 13.55
C LYS A 375 2.91 -8.91 12.71
N ILE A 376 3.74 -9.81 13.19
CA ILE A 376 3.94 -11.14 12.59
C ILE A 376 2.83 -12.05 13.08
N GLU A 377 1.98 -12.51 12.14
CA GLU A 377 0.84 -13.37 12.46
C GLU A 377 1.24 -14.86 12.51
N SER A 378 2.13 -15.28 11.62
CA SER A 378 2.68 -16.64 11.56
C SER A 378 4.04 -16.64 10.87
N LEU A 379 4.84 -17.70 11.08
CA LEU A 379 6.13 -17.85 10.37
C LEU A 379 5.98 -18.48 8.99
N ARG A 380 4.81 -19.03 8.67
CA ARG A 380 4.46 -19.55 7.36
C ARG A 380 2.94 -19.50 7.15
N ASN A 381 2.49 -19.60 5.90
CA ASN A 381 1.09 -19.84 5.58
C ASN A 381 0.88 -21.33 5.33
N GLU A 382 0.38 -22.04 6.36
CA GLU A 382 0.15 -23.50 6.31
C GLU A 382 -0.87 -23.90 5.23
N LYS A 383 -1.88 -23.07 5.00
CA LYS A 383 -2.97 -23.36 4.07
C LYS A 383 -2.51 -23.37 2.61
N LEU A 384 -1.54 -22.52 2.30
CA LEU A 384 -1.01 -22.38 0.94
C LEU A 384 0.42 -22.91 0.79
N ASP A 385 0.99 -23.49 1.86
CA ASP A 385 2.36 -23.98 1.87
C ASP A 385 3.36 -22.91 1.42
N ILE A 386 3.34 -21.74 2.08
CA ILE A 386 4.27 -20.63 1.84
C ILE A 386 5.19 -20.51 3.05
N ASP A 387 6.48 -20.74 2.87
CA ASP A 387 7.49 -20.75 3.93
C ASP A 387 8.03 -19.37 4.31
N ILE A 388 7.30 -18.31 4.01
CA ILE A 388 7.65 -16.94 4.34
C ILE A 388 6.76 -16.42 5.47
N PRO A 389 7.30 -15.71 6.48
CA PRO A 389 6.50 -15.09 7.53
C PRO A 389 5.38 -14.22 6.98
N GLN A 390 4.24 -14.27 7.67
CA GLN A 390 3.02 -13.54 7.32
C GLN A 390 2.83 -12.37 8.28
N MET A 391 2.50 -11.20 7.75
CA MET A 391 2.32 -10.00 8.55
C MET A 391 0.96 -9.35 8.37
N THR A 392 0.62 -8.48 9.32
CA THR A 392 -0.44 -7.47 9.20
C THR A 392 0.11 -6.10 9.58
N PHE A 393 -0.44 -5.04 8.98
CA PHE A 393 -0.19 -3.70 9.48
C PHE A 393 -0.84 -3.54 10.86
N HIS A 394 -0.08 -3.02 11.82
CA HIS A 394 -0.56 -2.89 13.19
C HIS A 394 -0.98 -1.46 13.52
N ARG A 395 -0.06 -0.48 13.36
CA ARG A 395 -0.28 0.95 13.64
C ARG A 395 0.91 1.78 13.17
N ARG A 396 0.78 3.11 13.24
CA ARG A 396 1.96 3.99 13.16
C ARG A 396 2.68 4.02 14.52
N ALA A 397 3.98 4.18 14.49
CA ALA A 397 4.80 4.25 15.71
C ALA A 397 4.50 5.51 16.54
N ASP A 398 4.12 6.60 15.90
CA ASP A 398 3.76 7.92 16.45
C ASP A 398 2.28 8.05 16.82
N ASP A 399 1.41 7.14 16.39
CA ASP A 399 -0.04 7.15 16.70
C ASP A 399 -0.38 6.63 18.11
N VAL A 400 0.58 6.70 19.04
CA VAL A 400 0.37 6.28 20.42
C VAL A 400 0.35 7.49 21.36
N ILE A 401 -0.80 7.72 21.97
CA ILE A 401 -0.94 8.72 23.03
C ILE A 401 -0.57 8.09 24.35
N PHE A 402 0.46 8.64 25.00
CA PHE A 402 0.89 8.25 26.34
C PHE A 402 0.22 9.10 27.39
N LEU A 403 -0.67 8.53 28.20
CA LEU A 403 -1.27 9.18 29.37
C LEU A 403 -0.53 8.72 30.63
N GLY A 404 0.41 9.52 31.08
CA GLY A 404 1.31 9.15 32.17
C GLY A 404 2.20 7.95 31.79
N ASN A 405 2.65 7.20 32.81
CA ASN A 405 3.54 6.04 32.59
C ASN A 405 2.76 4.72 32.38
N LEU A 406 1.43 4.72 32.51
CA LEU A 406 0.64 3.49 32.59
C LEU A 406 -0.27 3.24 31.38
N PHE A 407 -0.72 4.28 30.69
CA PHE A 407 -1.70 4.13 29.62
C PHE A 407 -1.11 4.48 28.26
N ARG A 408 -1.22 3.52 27.33
CA ARG A 408 -0.85 3.67 25.92
C ARG A 408 -2.11 3.50 25.09
N LEU A 409 -2.54 4.57 24.45
CA LEU A 409 -3.76 4.60 23.64
C LEU A 409 -3.39 4.73 22.18
N THR A 410 -3.75 3.75 21.40
CA THR A 410 -3.64 3.78 19.94
C THR A 410 -4.92 4.34 19.34
N GLU A 411 -4.85 4.84 18.11
CA GLU A 411 -6.01 5.29 17.34
C GLU A 411 -7.12 4.23 17.34
N THR A 412 -6.77 2.96 17.11
CA THR A 412 -7.70 1.83 17.11
C THR A 412 -8.43 1.65 18.45
N VAL A 413 -7.74 1.85 19.57
CA VAL A 413 -8.35 1.74 20.91
C VAL A 413 -9.34 2.88 21.15
N ILE A 414 -8.93 4.11 20.78
CA ILE A 414 -9.79 5.29 20.93
C ILE A 414 -11.02 5.17 20.03
N TRP A 415 -10.79 4.80 18.76
CA TRP A 415 -11.87 4.60 17.79
C TRP A 415 -12.89 3.54 18.26
N ARG A 416 -12.43 2.37 18.75
CA ARG A 416 -13.34 1.35 19.30
C ARG A 416 -14.13 1.85 20.50
N ALA A 417 -13.54 2.69 21.34
CA ALA A 417 -14.24 3.29 22.44
C ALA A 417 -15.35 4.25 21.96
N ILE A 418 -15.09 5.04 20.91
CA ILE A 418 -16.07 5.93 20.28
C ILE A 418 -17.21 5.12 19.64
N GLU A 419 -16.90 4.07 18.89
CA GLU A 419 -17.90 3.18 18.27
C GLU A 419 -18.79 2.50 19.33
N ASN A 420 -18.19 2.03 20.43
CA ASN A 420 -18.93 1.41 21.52
C ASN A 420 -19.83 2.40 22.30
N ALA A 421 -19.54 3.70 22.21
CA ALA A 421 -20.38 4.74 22.80
C ALA A 421 -21.63 5.07 21.97
N ASP A 422 -21.75 4.49 20.75
CA ASP A 422 -22.87 4.67 19.80
C ASP A 422 -23.19 6.15 19.50
N ILE A 423 -22.14 6.98 19.45
CA ILE A 423 -22.26 8.41 19.13
C ILE A 423 -22.06 8.57 17.61
N GLY A 424 -23.09 9.13 16.93
CA GLY A 424 -22.99 9.44 15.49
C GLY A 424 -22.03 10.61 15.24
N TYR A 425 -20.91 10.36 14.58
CA TYR A 425 -19.90 11.36 14.24
C TYR A 425 -19.58 11.35 12.73
N VAL A 426 -18.99 12.44 12.24
CA VAL A 426 -18.45 12.60 10.90
C VAL A 426 -16.95 12.34 10.92
N ASP A 427 -16.25 13.00 11.86
CA ASP A 427 -14.80 12.89 12.06
C ASP A 427 -14.44 13.13 13.53
N TRP A 428 -13.24 12.74 13.96
CA TRP A 428 -12.74 12.94 15.30
C TRP A 428 -11.23 13.12 15.34
N VAL A 429 -10.76 13.85 16.37
CA VAL A 429 -9.34 14.03 16.69
C VAL A 429 -9.13 13.81 18.17
N ALA A 430 -8.09 13.07 18.54
CA ALA A 430 -7.73 12.87 19.94
C ALA A 430 -6.34 13.42 20.22
N ASN A 431 -6.21 14.15 21.33
CA ASN A 431 -4.95 14.74 21.76
C ASN A 431 -4.70 14.48 23.24
N LYS A 432 -3.41 14.38 23.62
CA LYS A 432 -3.01 14.49 25.02
C LYS A 432 -2.95 15.96 25.41
N GLU A 433 -3.64 16.30 26.46
CA GLU A 433 -3.57 17.62 27.08
C GLU A 433 -3.20 17.51 28.56
N VAL A 434 -2.83 18.62 29.17
CA VAL A 434 -2.59 18.71 30.62
C VAL A 434 -3.68 19.59 31.22
N TYR A 435 -4.47 19.02 32.11
CA TYR A 435 -5.49 19.74 32.86
C TYR A 435 -5.20 19.62 34.37
N GLU A 436 -5.06 20.73 35.05
CA GLU A 436 -4.71 20.78 36.48
C GLU A 436 -3.49 19.92 36.89
N GLY A 437 -2.45 19.91 36.00
CA GLY A 437 -1.24 19.12 36.22
C GLY A 437 -1.34 17.63 35.88
N ASN A 438 -2.51 17.14 35.48
CA ASN A 438 -2.72 15.75 35.10
C ASN A 438 -2.82 15.59 33.58
N PRO A 439 -2.20 14.55 33.00
CA PRO A 439 -2.37 14.24 31.58
C PRO A 439 -3.79 13.66 31.35
N ILE A 440 -4.53 14.28 30.43
CA ILE A 440 -5.86 13.84 30.01
C ILE A 440 -5.87 13.50 28.52
N LEU A 441 -6.75 12.58 28.12
CA LEU A 441 -7.13 12.39 26.74
C LEU A 441 -8.30 13.31 26.43
N ARG A 442 -8.14 14.18 25.44
CA ARG A 442 -9.25 14.97 24.93
C ARG A 442 -9.60 14.50 23.51
N VAL A 443 -10.86 14.16 23.31
CA VAL A 443 -11.39 13.74 22.02
C VAL A 443 -12.36 14.81 21.54
N TYR A 444 -12.06 15.37 20.37
CA TYR A 444 -12.92 16.31 19.66
C TYR A 444 -13.67 15.55 18.59
N MET A 445 -14.97 15.72 18.51
CA MET A 445 -15.81 15.01 17.54
C MET A 445 -16.68 16.00 16.77
N GLU A 446 -16.71 15.85 15.44
CA GLU A 446 -17.70 16.46 14.58
C GLU A 446 -18.93 15.55 14.55
N LEU A 447 -20.03 15.98 15.13
CA LEU A 447 -21.27 15.19 15.22
C LEU A 447 -22.05 15.26 13.89
N LYS A 448 -22.80 14.18 13.59
CA LYS A 448 -23.72 14.12 12.44
C LYS A 448 -24.93 14.99 12.63
#